data_2c35813350e4dec4745ef9e1e42b3981
#
_entry.id   2c35813350e4dec4745ef9e1e42b3981
#
_cell.length_a   1.000
_cell.length_b   1.000
_cell.length_c   1.000
_cell.angle_alpha   90.00
_cell.angle_beta   90.00
_cell.angle_gamma   90.00
#
_symmetry.space_group_name_H-M   'P 1'
#
loop_
_entity.id
_entity.type
_entity.pdbx_description
1 polymer ?
#
loop_
_entity_poly.entity_id
_entity_poly.type
_entity_poly.pdbx_seq_one_letter_code
_entity_poly.pdbx_strand_id
1 'polypeptide(L)'
;LPKQKNKGMTITAIASIPLILVLGNSMLIPILPKMKSEFDVSQFKISLIITVFSMAAAIAIPVLGYLSDRFSRKSIIIPALILYGGGGILAGAASAWFSSPYIWVLAGRILQGIGAAGTAPIAMALTGDLFKGGEQSKVLGLVEASNGFGKVISPIIGSLLALIIWYAVFFAFPIFCIISILLTIFFVKEKKKEEEPPSVGNYLKGLGSVFKTEGRWLFVAYFTGAACLFTLFGILFYISDILEKDHNIDGILKGGILAIPLLFMTLTSYFTGSKIGKNMKLMKKLIVIGLLLMTASFSTLIFFKGLIPFFSILVFSSIGTGLVLPCINSFITGSVSAERRGFVTSLYGSVRFLGVAVGPPVFSALMDWSRSGMFLTTAGITFLAMLLCLFFIRVKKKEPRGSETLFEQLKFT
;
A
#
# COMPACT_ATOMS: atom_id res chain seq x y z
N LEU A 1 -18.66 22.71 -9.07
CA LEU A 1 -17.72 22.34 -8.00
C LEU A 1 -17.93 23.30 -6.81
N PRO A 2 -17.97 22.82 -5.55
CA PRO A 2 -18.04 23.71 -4.41
C PRO A 2 -16.75 24.55 -4.37
N LYS A 3 -16.87 25.89 -4.31
CA LYS A 3 -15.72 26.75 -4.07
C LYS A 3 -15.12 26.37 -2.72
N GLN A 4 -13.97 25.73 -2.71
CA GLN A 4 -13.21 25.41 -1.50
C GLN A 4 -12.64 26.74 -0.97
N LYS A 5 -13.20 27.20 0.15
CA LYS A 5 -12.87 28.52 0.75
C LYS A 5 -11.40 28.61 1.19
N ASN A 6 -10.73 27.46 1.36
CA ASN A 6 -9.30 27.36 1.72
C ASN A 6 -8.67 26.14 1.05
N LYS A 7 -8.33 26.27 -0.24
CA LYS A 7 -7.87 25.19 -1.12
C LYS A 7 -6.63 24.45 -0.60
N GLY A 8 -5.67 25.19 -0.04
CA GLY A 8 -4.45 24.61 0.54
C GLY A 8 -4.79 23.67 1.71
N MET A 9 -5.65 24.11 2.62
CA MET A 9 -6.08 23.31 3.77
C MET A 9 -6.91 22.09 3.35
N THR A 10 -7.71 22.19 2.28
CA THR A 10 -8.41 21.03 1.70
C THR A 10 -7.42 19.97 1.17
N ILE A 11 -6.38 20.40 0.48
CA ILE A 11 -5.33 19.51 -0.02
C ILE A 11 -4.59 18.84 1.15
N THR A 12 -4.23 19.62 2.18
CA THR A 12 -3.58 19.10 3.40
C THR A 12 -4.47 18.07 4.10
N ALA A 13 -5.77 18.34 4.23
CA ALA A 13 -6.73 17.42 4.81
C ALA A 13 -6.77 16.08 4.03
N ILE A 14 -6.85 16.14 2.71
CA ILE A 14 -6.89 14.93 1.87
C ILE A 14 -5.55 14.17 1.93
N ALA A 15 -4.42 14.87 1.92
CA ALA A 15 -3.09 14.26 1.98
C ALA A 15 -2.78 13.63 3.34
N SER A 16 -3.37 14.10 4.44
CA SER A 16 -3.21 13.52 5.77
C SER A 16 -3.81 12.12 5.90
N ILE A 17 -4.86 11.80 5.12
CA ILE A 17 -5.59 10.53 5.22
C ILE A 17 -4.73 9.32 4.81
N PRO A 18 -4.08 9.28 3.62
CA PRO A 18 -3.21 8.16 3.24
C PRO A 18 -1.95 8.07 4.09
N LEU A 19 -1.49 9.18 4.67
CA LEU A 19 -0.38 9.18 5.61
C LEU A 19 -0.68 8.26 6.81
N ILE A 20 -1.87 8.37 7.40
CA ILE A 20 -2.29 7.56 8.56
C ILE A 20 -2.31 6.07 8.21
N LEU A 21 -2.81 5.70 7.03
CA LEU A 21 -2.79 4.30 6.58
C LEU A 21 -1.39 3.70 6.65
N VAL A 22 -0.40 4.44 6.15
CA VAL A 22 0.99 3.96 6.04
C VAL A 22 1.66 3.88 7.40
N LEU A 23 1.37 4.82 8.29
CA LEU A 23 1.87 4.80 9.66
C LEU A 23 1.52 3.49 10.37
N GLY A 24 0.36 2.92 10.10
CA GLY A 24 -0.18 1.76 10.81
C GLY A 24 0.68 0.51 10.86
N ASN A 25 1.37 0.17 9.78
CA ASN A 25 2.25 -1.00 9.77
C ASN A 25 3.72 -0.60 9.89
N SER A 26 4.14 0.46 9.19
CA SER A 26 5.55 0.80 9.09
C SER A 26 6.14 1.31 10.40
N MET A 27 5.36 1.98 11.26
CA MET A 27 5.81 2.40 12.60
C MET A 27 6.05 1.24 13.56
N LEU A 28 5.34 0.12 13.38
CA LEU A 28 5.47 -1.03 14.27
C LEU A 28 6.68 -1.91 13.94
N ILE A 29 7.12 -1.92 12.67
CA ILE A 29 8.21 -2.80 12.22
C ILE A 29 9.46 -2.72 13.10
N PRO A 30 10.02 -1.55 13.42
CA PRO A 30 11.22 -1.46 14.26
C PRO A 30 10.99 -1.94 15.70
N ILE A 31 9.76 -1.97 16.17
CA ILE A 31 9.39 -2.29 17.57
C ILE A 31 9.00 -3.76 17.74
N LEU A 32 8.74 -4.49 16.64
CA LEU A 32 8.28 -5.88 16.70
C LEU A 32 9.16 -6.80 17.55
N PRO A 33 10.52 -6.76 17.47
CA PRO A 33 11.34 -7.58 18.32
C PRO A 33 11.18 -7.25 19.81
N LYS A 34 11.06 -5.97 20.17
CA LYS A 34 10.77 -5.55 21.55
C LYS A 34 9.41 -6.04 22.01
N MET A 35 8.36 -5.89 21.17
CA MET A 35 7.01 -6.43 21.46
C MET A 35 7.04 -7.94 21.63
N LYS A 36 7.86 -8.66 20.85
CA LYS A 36 8.02 -10.11 20.97
C LYS A 36 8.52 -10.50 22.36
N SER A 37 9.54 -9.81 22.87
CA SER A 37 10.07 -10.07 24.22
C SER A 37 9.09 -9.68 25.31
N GLU A 38 8.38 -8.55 25.17
CA GLU A 38 7.42 -8.09 26.17
C GLU A 38 6.16 -8.99 26.27
N PHE A 39 5.74 -9.57 25.14
CA PHE A 39 4.57 -10.48 25.11
C PHE A 39 4.97 -11.95 25.34
N ASP A 40 6.25 -12.26 25.40
CA ASP A 40 6.78 -13.63 25.48
C ASP A 40 6.13 -14.56 24.43
N VAL A 41 6.21 -14.16 23.17
CA VAL A 41 5.60 -14.88 22.05
C VAL A 41 6.63 -15.28 20.99
N SER A 42 6.28 -16.28 20.18
CA SER A 42 7.14 -16.74 19.08
C SER A 42 7.25 -15.68 17.96
N GLN A 43 8.26 -15.84 17.09
CA GLN A 43 8.46 -15.01 15.91
C GLN A 43 7.24 -15.03 14.98
N PHE A 44 6.61 -16.19 14.82
CA PHE A 44 5.36 -16.32 14.08
C PHE A 44 4.22 -15.52 14.72
N LYS A 45 4.01 -15.64 16.03
CA LYS A 45 2.95 -14.89 16.72
C LYS A 45 3.14 -13.39 16.62
N ILE A 46 4.37 -12.86 16.74
CA ILE A 46 4.59 -11.41 16.59
C ILE A 46 4.32 -10.92 15.16
N SER A 47 4.57 -11.75 14.13
CA SER A 47 4.25 -11.41 12.75
C SER A 47 2.75 -11.20 12.51
N LEU A 48 1.89 -11.87 13.31
CA LEU A 48 0.43 -11.74 13.21
C LEU A 48 -0.07 -10.32 13.51
N ILE A 49 0.70 -9.49 14.21
CA ILE A 49 0.35 -8.08 14.45
C ILE A 49 0.24 -7.30 13.13
N ILE A 50 1.10 -7.59 12.16
CA ILE A 50 1.04 -7.02 10.79
C ILE A 50 -0.03 -7.74 9.96
N THR A 51 -0.09 -9.06 10.09
CA THR A 51 -1.00 -9.93 9.33
C THR A 51 -2.46 -9.61 9.56
N VAL A 52 -2.93 -9.56 10.83
CA VAL A 52 -4.35 -9.36 11.12
C VAL A 52 -4.84 -7.97 10.71
N PHE A 53 -4.00 -6.94 10.85
CA PHE A 53 -4.28 -5.61 10.32
C PHE A 53 -4.46 -5.64 8.81
N SER A 54 -3.50 -6.24 8.12
CA SER A 54 -3.47 -6.23 6.66
C SER A 54 -4.55 -7.13 6.06
N MET A 55 -4.89 -8.24 6.72
CA MET A 55 -5.98 -9.12 6.34
C MET A 55 -7.33 -8.42 6.52
N ALA A 56 -7.55 -7.76 7.67
CA ALA A 56 -8.76 -7.00 7.93
C ALA A 56 -8.92 -5.85 6.91
N ALA A 57 -7.83 -5.14 6.59
CA ALA A 57 -7.84 -4.11 5.55
C ALA A 57 -8.17 -4.70 4.17
N ALA A 58 -7.56 -5.83 3.79
CA ALA A 58 -7.80 -6.49 2.51
C ALA A 58 -9.28 -6.86 2.30
N ILE A 59 -9.92 -7.36 3.36
CA ILE A 59 -11.34 -7.72 3.32
C ILE A 59 -12.24 -6.48 3.29
N ALA A 60 -11.89 -5.45 4.06
CA ALA A 60 -12.73 -4.26 4.22
C ALA A 60 -12.62 -3.28 3.03
N ILE A 61 -11.49 -3.23 2.29
CA ILE A 61 -11.27 -2.28 1.18
C ILE A 61 -12.40 -2.32 0.13
N PRO A 62 -12.80 -3.48 -0.44
CA PRO A 62 -13.87 -3.52 -1.44
C PRO A 62 -15.22 -3.06 -0.87
N VAL A 63 -15.50 -3.41 0.40
CA VAL A 63 -16.75 -3.07 1.08
C VAL A 63 -16.84 -1.56 1.32
N LEU A 64 -15.81 -0.97 1.95
CA LEU A 64 -15.78 0.46 2.24
C LEU A 64 -15.65 1.30 0.97
N GLY A 65 -14.98 0.80 -0.06
CA GLY A 65 -14.96 1.40 -1.39
C GLY A 65 -16.37 1.53 -1.97
N TYR A 66 -17.15 0.44 -1.99
CA TYR A 66 -18.54 0.43 -2.42
C TYR A 66 -19.41 1.39 -1.59
N LEU A 67 -19.29 1.32 -0.26
CA LEU A 67 -20.05 2.19 0.63
C LEU A 67 -19.74 3.67 0.40
N SER A 68 -18.49 4.01 0.11
CA SER A 68 -18.08 5.38 -0.18
C SER A 68 -18.62 5.90 -1.52
N ASP A 69 -18.92 4.99 -2.45
CA ASP A 69 -19.62 5.35 -3.69
C ASP A 69 -21.11 5.58 -3.45
N ARG A 70 -21.70 4.85 -2.52
CA ARG A 70 -23.13 4.91 -2.19
C ARG A 70 -23.50 6.11 -1.30
N PHE A 71 -22.69 6.37 -0.28
CA PHE A 71 -22.93 7.50 0.65
C PHE A 71 -22.11 8.71 0.23
N SER A 72 -21.34 9.31 1.13
CA SER A 72 -20.36 10.32 0.78
C SER A 72 -18.97 9.84 1.17
N ARG A 73 -17.92 10.32 0.49
CA ARG A 73 -16.54 9.97 0.83
C ARG A 73 -16.23 10.31 2.30
N LYS A 74 -16.63 11.50 2.71
CA LYS A 74 -16.45 12.02 4.07
C LYS A 74 -17.17 11.18 5.12
N SER A 75 -18.39 10.69 4.82
CA SER A 75 -19.17 9.84 5.72
C SER A 75 -18.55 8.47 5.95
N ILE A 76 -17.61 8.02 5.12
CA ILE A 76 -16.88 6.78 5.31
C ILE A 76 -15.50 7.04 5.91
N ILE A 77 -14.80 8.09 5.48
CA ILE A 77 -13.46 8.44 5.98
C ILE A 77 -13.48 8.73 7.48
N ILE A 78 -14.44 9.53 7.97
CA ILE A 78 -14.45 9.93 9.38
C ILE A 78 -14.68 8.74 10.33
N PRO A 79 -15.71 7.89 10.17
CA PRO A 79 -15.86 6.69 11.00
C PRO A 79 -14.69 5.72 10.86
N ALA A 80 -14.09 5.60 9.68
CA ALA A 80 -12.92 4.77 9.46
C ALA A 80 -11.70 5.25 10.26
N LEU A 81 -11.46 6.56 10.31
CA LEU A 81 -10.40 7.16 11.14
C LEU A 81 -10.69 7.02 12.64
N ILE A 82 -11.96 7.14 13.07
CA ILE A 82 -12.37 6.89 14.46
C ILE A 82 -12.09 5.44 14.84
N LEU A 83 -12.47 4.49 13.98
CA LEU A 83 -12.22 3.07 14.21
C LEU A 83 -10.72 2.75 14.26
N TYR A 84 -9.94 3.39 13.37
CA TYR A 84 -8.49 3.25 13.35
C TYR A 84 -7.84 3.77 14.64
N GLY A 85 -8.21 4.97 15.08
CA GLY A 85 -7.74 5.56 16.33
C GLY A 85 -8.18 4.76 17.56
N GLY A 86 -9.45 4.30 17.59
CA GLY A 86 -10.00 3.45 18.64
C GLY A 86 -9.28 2.11 18.77
N GLY A 87 -8.92 1.49 17.64
CA GLY A 87 -8.07 0.30 17.64
C GLY A 87 -6.68 0.56 18.22
N GLY A 88 -6.11 1.76 17.98
CA GLY A 88 -4.87 2.20 18.62
C GLY A 88 -5.00 2.35 20.13
N ILE A 89 -6.08 2.99 20.60
CA ILE A 89 -6.36 3.12 22.05
C ILE A 89 -6.50 1.73 22.69
N LEU A 90 -7.25 0.82 22.07
CA LEU A 90 -7.41 -0.54 22.60
C LEU A 90 -6.06 -1.25 22.73
N ALA A 91 -5.24 -1.23 21.67
CA ALA A 91 -3.93 -1.88 21.66
C ALA A 91 -2.97 -1.25 22.69
N GLY A 92 -2.95 0.10 22.79
CA GLY A 92 -2.12 0.83 23.75
C GLY A 92 -2.55 0.59 25.20
N ALA A 93 -3.85 0.68 25.47
CA ALA A 93 -4.43 0.44 26.80
C ALA A 93 -4.18 -1.01 27.25
N ALA A 94 -4.38 -1.98 26.37
CA ALA A 94 -4.09 -3.37 26.68
C ALA A 94 -2.60 -3.57 27.02
N SER A 95 -1.70 -2.95 26.24
CA SER A 95 -0.25 -3.05 26.46
C SER A 95 0.19 -2.39 27.76
N ALA A 96 -0.54 -1.36 28.22
CA ALA A 96 -0.20 -0.63 29.45
C ALA A 96 -0.74 -1.29 30.73
N TRP A 97 -1.93 -1.91 30.67
CA TRP A 97 -2.66 -2.28 31.88
C TRP A 97 -3.10 -3.74 31.97
N PHE A 98 -3.03 -4.54 30.89
CA PHE A 98 -3.51 -5.92 30.91
C PHE A 98 -2.35 -6.89 31.14
N SER A 99 -2.59 -7.93 31.94
CA SER A 99 -1.61 -8.99 32.21
C SER A 99 -1.33 -9.89 30.98
N SER A 100 -2.27 -9.97 30.04
CA SER A 100 -2.12 -10.74 28.79
C SER A 100 -2.52 -9.88 27.59
N PRO A 101 -1.71 -8.89 27.20
CA PRO A 101 -2.11 -7.86 26.24
C PRO A 101 -2.18 -8.34 24.78
N TYR A 102 -1.48 -9.43 24.43
CA TYR A 102 -1.29 -9.86 23.04
C TYR A 102 -2.59 -10.01 22.25
N ILE A 103 -3.61 -10.70 22.80
CA ILE A 103 -4.90 -10.91 22.11
C ILE A 103 -5.64 -9.58 21.89
N TRP A 104 -5.59 -8.68 22.87
CA TRP A 104 -6.23 -7.37 22.77
C TRP A 104 -5.51 -6.46 21.79
N VAL A 105 -4.19 -6.57 21.70
CA VAL A 105 -3.41 -5.90 20.66
C VAL A 105 -3.81 -6.41 19.28
N LEU A 106 -3.98 -7.72 19.08
CA LEU A 106 -4.50 -8.27 17.82
C LEU A 106 -5.90 -7.75 17.51
N ALA A 107 -6.80 -7.69 18.49
CA ALA A 107 -8.14 -7.12 18.31
C ALA A 107 -8.08 -5.64 17.90
N GLY A 108 -7.26 -4.84 18.57
CA GLY A 108 -6.97 -3.46 18.18
C GLY A 108 -6.44 -3.33 16.76
N ARG A 109 -5.55 -4.25 16.34
CA ARG A 109 -4.99 -4.29 14.97
C ARG A 109 -6.05 -4.64 13.93
N ILE A 110 -7.00 -5.52 14.22
CA ILE A 110 -8.15 -5.80 13.35
C ILE A 110 -8.99 -4.54 13.15
N LEU A 111 -9.34 -3.83 14.24
CA LEU A 111 -10.09 -2.57 14.16
C LEU A 111 -9.33 -1.51 13.34
N GLN A 112 -8.03 -1.37 13.56
CA GLN A 112 -7.18 -0.49 12.77
C GLN A 112 -7.16 -0.88 11.29
N GLY A 113 -7.11 -2.18 10.97
CA GLY A 113 -7.14 -2.67 9.60
C GLY A 113 -8.44 -2.32 8.88
N ILE A 114 -9.59 -2.53 9.54
CA ILE A 114 -10.90 -2.13 8.99
C ILE A 114 -10.94 -0.61 8.79
N GLY A 115 -10.50 0.18 9.78
CA GLY A 115 -10.41 1.63 9.65
C GLY A 115 -9.48 2.07 8.52
N ALA A 116 -8.33 1.43 8.37
CA ALA A 116 -7.36 1.70 7.31
C ALA A 116 -7.96 1.57 5.90
N ALA A 117 -8.86 0.61 5.70
CA ALA A 117 -9.52 0.38 4.41
C ALA A 117 -10.37 1.57 3.94
N GLY A 118 -10.87 2.39 4.87
CA GLY A 118 -11.65 3.60 4.59
C GLY A 118 -10.81 4.87 4.36
N THR A 119 -9.50 4.75 4.16
CA THR A 119 -8.57 5.90 4.09
C THR A 119 -8.04 6.15 2.68
N ALA A 120 -6.85 5.71 2.32
CA ALA A 120 -6.15 6.09 1.10
C ALA A 120 -6.95 5.87 -0.21
N PRO A 121 -7.62 4.75 -0.45
CA PRO A 121 -8.38 4.57 -1.69
C PRO A 121 -9.52 5.58 -1.82
N ILE A 122 -10.18 5.88 -0.70
CA ILE A 122 -11.31 6.82 -0.68
C ILE A 122 -10.81 8.26 -0.79
N ALA A 123 -9.65 8.61 -0.21
CA ALA A 123 -9.02 9.93 -0.38
C ALA A 123 -8.64 10.21 -1.84
N MET A 124 -8.15 9.21 -2.57
CA MET A 124 -7.88 9.33 -4.01
C MET A 124 -9.17 9.56 -4.81
N ALA A 125 -10.24 8.83 -4.49
CA ALA A 125 -11.55 9.03 -5.11
C ALA A 125 -12.12 10.43 -4.80
N LEU A 126 -12.04 10.87 -3.55
CA LEU A 126 -12.43 12.21 -3.10
C LEU A 126 -11.67 13.30 -3.87
N THR A 127 -10.39 13.10 -4.13
CA THR A 127 -9.59 14.02 -4.96
C THR A 127 -10.17 14.13 -6.38
N GLY A 128 -10.58 13.01 -6.96
CA GLY A 128 -11.24 12.98 -8.27
C GLY A 128 -12.61 13.68 -8.30
N ASP A 129 -13.34 13.62 -7.16
CA ASP A 129 -14.64 14.26 -7.01
C ASP A 129 -14.52 15.79 -6.83
N LEU A 130 -13.47 16.27 -6.14
CA LEU A 130 -13.28 17.70 -5.78
C LEU A 130 -12.47 18.50 -6.79
N PHE A 131 -11.57 17.89 -7.53
CA PHE A 131 -10.66 18.56 -8.46
C PHE A 131 -10.79 18.00 -9.87
N LYS A 132 -10.52 18.81 -10.90
CA LYS A 132 -10.62 18.40 -12.31
C LYS A 132 -9.37 18.80 -13.11
N GLY A 133 -9.15 18.08 -14.22
CA GLY A 133 -8.08 18.38 -15.17
C GLY A 133 -6.68 18.34 -14.57
N GLY A 134 -5.85 19.30 -14.91
CA GLY A 134 -4.45 19.37 -14.44
C GLY A 134 -4.31 19.54 -12.94
N GLU A 135 -5.29 20.16 -12.30
CA GLU A 135 -5.31 20.32 -10.86
C GLU A 135 -5.56 19.00 -10.12
N GLN A 136 -6.47 18.17 -10.61
CA GLN A 136 -6.70 16.83 -10.08
C GLN A 136 -5.40 16.01 -10.09
N SER A 137 -4.67 16.06 -11.20
CA SER A 137 -3.39 15.34 -11.33
C SER A 137 -2.35 15.85 -10.32
N LYS A 138 -2.29 17.17 -10.10
CA LYS A 138 -1.38 17.77 -9.12
C LYS A 138 -1.72 17.35 -7.69
N VAL A 139 -2.99 17.35 -7.32
CA VAL A 139 -3.43 16.96 -5.96
C VAL A 139 -3.23 15.46 -5.74
N LEU A 140 -3.54 14.60 -6.72
CA LEU A 140 -3.25 13.17 -6.65
C LEU A 140 -1.74 12.91 -6.47
N GLY A 141 -0.89 13.67 -7.16
CA GLY A 141 0.56 13.61 -6.97
C GLY A 141 1.00 13.96 -5.56
N LEU A 142 0.39 14.97 -4.92
CA LEU A 142 0.67 15.35 -3.53
C LEU A 142 0.19 14.28 -2.54
N VAL A 143 -0.97 13.69 -2.78
CA VAL A 143 -1.53 12.58 -1.98
C VAL A 143 -0.60 11.36 -2.01
N GLU A 144 -0.10 11.02 -3.19
CA GLU A 144 0.86 9.91 -3.36
C GLU A 144 2.23 10.23 -2.77
N ALA A 145 2.70 11.48 -2.89
CA ALA A 145 3.93 11.93 -2.24
C ALA A 145 3.83 11.86 -0.71
N SER A 146 2.68 12.24 -0.14
CA SER A 146 2.40 12.09 1.30
C SER A 146 2.45 10.62 1.74
N ASN A 147 1.87 9.71 0.96
CA ASN A 147 1.93 8.27 1.19
C ASN A 147 3.39 7.77 1.18
N GLY A 148 4.16 8.18 0.18
CA GLY A 148 5.59 7.83 0.07
C GLY A 148 6.42 8.38 1.23
N PHE A 149 6.23 9.65 1.57
CA PHE A 149 6.89 10.30 2.70
C PHE A 149 6.57 9.60 4.03
N GLY A 150 5.29 9.25 4.22
CA GLY A 150 4.84 8.48 5.38
C GLY A 150 5.60 7.17 5.55
N LYS A 151 5.87 6.42 4.46
CA LYS A 151 6.64 5.17 4.53
C LYS A 151 8.05 5.39 5.05
N VAL A 152 8.71 6.46 4.61
CA VAL A 152 10.09 6.77 4.99
C VAL A 152 10.20 7.20 6.44
N ILE A 153 9.30 8.10 6.91
CA ILE A 153 9.38 8.62 8.27
C ILE A 153 8.80 7.67 9.33
N SER A 154 7.91 6.75 8.94
CA SER A 154 7.21 5.87 9.87
C SER A 154 8.15 5.04 10.76
N PRO A 155 9.16 4.33 10.25
CA PRO A 155 10.06 3.56 11.10
C PRO A 155 10.85 4.45 12.07
N ILE A 156 11.20 5.66 11.65
CA ILE A 156 11.92 6.64 12.48
C ILE A 156 11.01 7.12 13.62
N ILE A 157 9.77 7.52 13.32
CA ILE A 157 8.79 7.95 14.33
C ILE A 157 8.49 6.78 15.29
N GLY A 158 8.29 5.57 14.77
CA GLY A 158 8.05 4.39 15.59
C GLY A 158 9.18 4.13 16.57
N SER A 159 10.43 4.21 16.10
CA SER A 159 11.61 4.05 16.95
C SER A 159 11.74 5.18 17.98
N LEU A 160 11.47 6.44 17.62
CA LEU A 160 11.48 7.58 18.54
C LEU A 160 10.46 7.41 19.66
N LEU A 161 9.24 7.01 19.33
CA LEU A 161 8.18 6.79 20.33
C LEU A 161 8.52 5.63 21.26
N ALA A 162 9.16 4.60 20.74
CA ALA A 162 9.60 3.46 21.53
C ALA A 162 10.70 3.78 22.55
N LEU A 163 11.45 4.90 22.40
CA LEU A 163 12.40 5.37 23.41
C LEU A 163 11.69 5.88 24.69
N ILE A 164 10.46 6.37 24.56
CA ILE A 164 9.66 6.80 25.73
C ILE A 164 9.15 5.54 26.43
N ILE A 165 8.37 4.77 25.71
CA ILE A 165 7.88 3.46 26.09
C ILE A 165 7.44 2.70 24.83
N TRP A 166 7.71 1.41 24.71
CA TRP A 166 7.50 0.66 23.48
C TRP A 166 6.05 0.70 22.94
N TYR A 167 5.06 0.81 23.81
CA TYR A 167 3.65 0.90 23.39
C TYR A 167 3.15 2.33 23.13
N ALA A 168 3.99 3.36 23.28
CA ALA A 168 3.62 4.75 22.97
C ALA A 168 3.15 4.93 21.53
N VAL A 169 3.68 4.10 20.61
CA VAL A 169 3.29 4.07 19.20
C VAL A 169 1.78 3.88 19.00
N PHE A 170 1.13 3.06 19.85
CA PHE A 170 -0.30 2.81 19.75
C PHE A 170 -1.14 4.05 20.12
N PHE A 171 -0.67 4.87 21.06
CA PHE A 171 -1.31 6.13 21.44
C PHE A 171 -1.04 7.27 20.46
N ALA A 172 -0.02 7.16 19.62
CA ALA A 172 0.22 8.14 18.55
C ALA A 172 -0.86 8.05 17.45
N PHE A 173 -1.40 6.86 17.16
CA PHE A 173 -2.42 6.69 16.11
C PHE A 173 -3.69 7.52 16.35
N PRO A 174 -4.34 7.50 17.52
CA PRO A 174 -5.51 8.34 17.76
C PRO A 174 -5.19 9.83 17.63
N ILE A 175 -4.00 10.29 18.02
CA ILE A 175 -3.58 11.69 17.88
C ILE A 175 -3.55 12.08 16.39
N PHE A 176 -2.91 11.29 15.54
CA PHE A 176 -2.87 11.53 14.11
C PHE A 176 -4.27 11.45 13.47
N CYS A 177 -5.12 10.50 13.93
CA CYS A 177 -6.49 10.39 13.46
C CYS A 177 -7.32 11.64 13.83
N ILE A 178 -7.22 12.13 15.06
CA ILE A 178 -7.93 13.34 15.50
C ILE A 178 -7.56 14.53 14.61
N ILE A 179 -6.27 14.74 14.35
CA ILE A 179 -5.80 15.81 13.47
C ILE A 179 -6.43 15.67 12.07
N SER A 180 -6.38 14.47 11.46
CA SER A 180 -6.95 14.25 10.13
C SER A 180 -8.47 14.37 10.11
N ILE A 181 -9.17 13.92 11.15
CA ILE A 181 -10.63 14.08 11.30
C ILE A 181 -10.99 15.56 11.34
N LEU A 182 -10.32 16.35 12.18
CA LEU A 182 -10.56 17.79 12.30
C LEU A 182 -10.31 18.49 10.95
N LEU A 183 -9.18 18.22 10.31
CA LEU A 183 -8.89 18.74 8.98
C LEU A 183 -9.98 18.35 7.96
N THR A 184 -10.44 17.10 7.97
CA THR A 184 -11.47 16.62 7.06
C THR A 184 -12.84 17.25 7.34
N ILE A 185 -13.21 17.43 8.62
CA ILE A 185 -14.49 18.04 9.01
C ILE A 185 -14.55 19.50 8.57
N PHE A 186 -13.50 20.28 8.84
CA PHE A 186 -13.53 21.72 8.63
C PHE A 186 -13.20 22.13 7.19
N PHE A 187 -12.32 21.42 6.51
CA PHE A 187 -11.78 21.86 5.22
C PHE A 187 -12.26 21.06 4.02
N VAL A 188 -12.82 19.86 4.19
CA VAL A 188 -13.38 19.10 3.09
C VAL A 188 -14.88 19.36 2.97
N LYS A 189 -15.29 20.01 1.87
CA LYS A 189 -16.70 20.24 1.52
C LYS A 189 -17.05 19.37 0.33
N GLU A 190 -17.90 18.38 0.56
CA GLU A 190 -18.38 17.45 -0.46
C GLU A 190 -19.83 17.79 -0.84
N LYS A 191 -20.16 17.76 -2.14
CA LYS A 191 -21.56 17.84 -2.60
C LYS A 191 -22.20 16.46 -2.45
N LYS A 192 -23.47 16.46 -2.06
CA LYS A 192 -24.27 15.23 -2.06
C LYS A 192 -24.32 14.69 -3.50
N LYS A 193 -24.08 13.39 -3.68
CA LYS A 193 -24.22 12.75 -4.99
C LYS A 193 -25.70 12.68 -5.35
N GLU A 194 -26.02 13.09 -6.57
CA GLU A 194 -27.40 13.07 -7.11
C GLU A 194 -27.70 11.76 -7.85
N GLU A 195 -26.65 10.97 -8.19
CA GLU A 195 -26.77 9.72 -8.91
C GLU A 195 -27.04 8.55 -7.96
N GLU A 196 -28.02 7.71 -8.30
CA GLU A 196 -28.26 6.47 -7.57
C GLU A 196 -27.09 5.51 -7.74
N PRO A 197 -26.52 5.01 -6.64
CA PRO A 197 -25.40 4.08 -6.71
C PRO A 197 -25.84 2.73 -7.29
N PRO A 198 -24.96 2.00 -7.98
CA PRO A 198 -25.27 0.69 -8.52
C PRO A 198 -25.67 -0.27 -7.38
N SER A 199 -26.67 -1.11 -7.63
CA SER A 199 -27.09 -2.13 -6.66
C SER A 199 -25.95 -3.10 -6.34
N VAL A 200 -25.94 -3.67 -5.14
CA VAL A 200 -24.94 -4.68 -4.71
C VAL A 200 -24.84 -5.83 -5.72
N GLY A 201 -25.99 -6.28 -6.26
CA GLY A 201 -26.02 -7.33 -7.27
C GLY A 201 -25.31 -6.96 -8.57
N ASN A 202 -25.48 -5.72 -9.04
CA ASN A 202 -24.78 -5.21 -10.22
C ASN A 202 -23.29 -5.01 -9.96
N TYR A 203 -22.91 -4.60 -8.77
CA TYR A 203 -21.52 -4.51 -8.34
C TYR A 203 -20.82 -5.87 -8.35
N LEU A 204 -21.44 -6.91 -7.76
CA LEU A 204 -20.91 -8.28 -7.75
C LEU A 204 -20.90 -8.93 -9.14
N LYS A 205 -21.93 -8.70 -9.98
CA LYS A 205 -21.93 -9.14 -11.38
C LYS A 205 -20.86 -8.45 -12.21
N GLY A 206 -20.58 -7.18 -11.92
CA GLY A 206 -19.47 -6.43 -12.50
C GLY A 206 -18.12 -7.09 -12.21
N LEU A 207 -17.91 -7.61 -10.97
CA LEU A 207 -16.77 -8.42 -10.58
C LEU A 207 -16.53 -9.61 -11.52
N GLY A 208 -17.52 -10.48 -11.62
CA GLY A 208 -17.43 -11.68 -12.45
C GLY A 208 -17.17 -11.37 -13.92
N SER A 209 -17.75 -10.28 -14.44
CA SER A 209 -17.56 -9.86 -15.84
C SER A 209 -16.15 -9.33 -16.11
N VAL A 210 -15.54 -8.60 -15.18
CA VAL A 210 -14.16 -8.10 -15.32
C VAL A 210 -13.18 -9.27 -15.41
N PHE A 211 -13.32 -10.27 -14.53
CA PHE A 211 -12.44 -11.45 -14.58
C PHE A 211 -12.65 -12.30 -15.83
N LYS A 212 -13.87 -12.39 -16.35
CA LYS A 212 -14.14 -13.11 -17.61
C LYS A 212 -13.58 -12.38 -18.84
N THR A 213 -13.63 -11.04 -18.84
CA THR A 213 -13.26 -10.24 -20.03
C THR A 213 -11.77 -9.90 -20.05
N GLU A 214 -11.19 -9.52 -18.89
CA GLU A 214 -9.82 -9.03 -18.77
C GLU A 214 -8.87 -10.10 -18.16
N GLY A 215 -9.40 -11.17 -17.65
CA GLY A 215 -8.89 -12.29 -16.90
C GLY A 215 -7.38 -12.42 -16.66
N ARG A 216 -6.63 -12.87 -17.68
CA ARG A 216 -5.26 -13.34 -17.43
C ARG A 216 -4.26 -12.24 -17.07
N TRP A 217 -4.26 -11.13 -17.78
CA TRP A 217 -3.29 -10.07 -17.53
C TRP A 217 -3.57 -9.35 -16.20
N LEU A 218 -4.86 -9.21 -15.84
CA LEU A 218 -5.28 -8.55 -14.59
C LEU A 218 -4.87 -9.37 -13.37
N PHE A 219 -5.04 -10.70 -13.44
CA PHE A 219 -4.58 -11.60 -12.40
C PHE A 219 -3.06 -11.50 -12.20
N VAL A 220 -2.29 -11.47 -13.30
CA VAL A 220 -0.83 -11.29 -13.24
C VAL A 220 -0.44 -9.94 -12.64
N ALA A 221 -1.15 -8.87 -13.00
CA ALA A 221 -0.91 -7.55 -12.42
C ALA A 221 -1.19 -7.53 -10.90
N TYR A 222 -2.27 -8.19 -10.46
CA TYR A 222 -2.60 -8.33 -9.03
C TYR A 222 -1.55 -9.16 -8.28
N PHE A 223 -1.18 -10.30 -8.83
CA PHE A 223 -0.13 -11.14 -8.26
C PHE A 223 1.20 -10.38 -8.13
N THR A 224 1.59 -9.64 -9.16
CA THR A 224 2.82 -8.85 -9.15
C THR A 224 2.80 -7.77 -8.07
N GLY A 225 1.68 -7.04 -7.93
CA GLY A 225 1.53 -6.05 -6.86
C GLY A 225 1.56 -6.66 -5.46
N ALA A 226 0.93 -7.82 -5.28
CA ALA A 226 0.97 -8.58 -4.03
C ALA A 226 2.39 -9.09 -3.73
N ALA A 227 3.09 -9.65 -4.72
CA ALA A 227 4.47 -10.13 -4.58
C ALA A 227 5.44 -9.01 -4.17
N CYS A 228 5.29 -7.81 -4.74
CA CYS A 228 6.08 -6.64 -4.33
C CYS A 228 5.88 -6.26 -2.86
N LEU A 229 4.63 -6.27 -2.37
CA LEU A 229 4.38 -5.93 -0.96
C LEU A 229 4.67 -7.09 -0.01
N PHE A 230 4.49 -8.32 -0.44
CA PHE A 230 4.93 -9.52 0.26
C PHE A 230 6.45 -9.46 0.54
N THR A 231 7.24 -9.23 -0.52
CA THR A 231 8.70 -9.13 -0.37
C THR A 231 9.13 -7.94 0.45
N LEU A 232 8.50 -6.77 0.25
CA LEU A 232 8.84 -5.55 1.00
C LEU A 232 8.61 -5.73 2.50
N PHE A 233 7.42 -6.14 2.91
CA PHE A 233 7.10 -6.28 4.34
C PHE A 233 7.77 -7.48 4.98
N GLY A 234 7.96 -8.58 4.24
CA GLY A 234 8.73 -9.73 4.70
C GLY A 234 10.20 -9.37 4.96
N ILE A 235 10.85 -8.67 4.04
CA ILE A 235 12.24 -8.20 4.20
C ILE A 235 12.36 -7.18 5.34
N LEU A 236 11.45 -6.23 5.46
CA LEU A 236 11.49 -5.26 6.56
C LEU A 236 11.33 -5.95 7.92
N PHE A 237 10.47 -6.97 8.00
CA PHE A 237 10.32 -7.82 9.19
C PHE A 237 11.63 -8.54 9.52
N TYR A 238 12.26 -9.19 8.54
CA TYR A 238 13.56 -9.86 8.68
C TYR A 238 14.65 -8.90 9.13
N ILE A 239 14.78 -7.73 8.49
CA ILE A 239 15.80 -6.73 8.84
C ILE A 239 15.62 -6.23 10.27
N SER A 240 14.38 -5.96 10.67
CA SER A 240 14.10 -5.51 12.03
C SER A 240 14.59 -6.50 13.09
N ASP A 241 14.47 -7.80 12.81
CA ASP A 241 14.91 -8.87 13.71
C ASP A 241 16.44 -9.00 13.75
N ILE A 242 17.12 -9.04 12.59
CA ILE A 242 18.57 -9.20 12.53
C ILE A 242 19.34 -7.98 13.07
N LEU A 243 18.83 -6.76 12.86
CA LEU A 243 19.46 -5.55 13.39
C LEU A 243 19.54 -5.60 14.92
N GLU A 244 18.47 -6.05 15.57
CA GLU A 244 18.43 -6.13 17.03
C GLU A 244 19.19 -7.34 17.56
N LYS A 245 18.96 -8.54 17.01
CA LYS A 245 19.54 -9.78 17.53
C LYS A 245 21.02 -9.97 17.21
N ASP A 246 21.39 -9.72 15.95
CA ASP A 246 22.74 -10.06 15.46
C ASP A 246 23.72 -8.89 15.58
N HIS A 247 23.18 -7.65 15.61
CA HIS A 247 23.99 -6.43 15.57
C HIS A 247 23.77 -5.49 16.75
N ASN A 248 22.86 -5.80 17.68
CA ASN A 248 22.49 -4.94 18.82
C ASN A 248 22.15 -3.50 18.41
N ILE A 249 21.52 -3.34 17.21
CA ILE A 249 21.08 -2.04 16.69
C ILE A 249 19.59 -1.88 16.98
N ASP A 250 19.25 -0.93 17.83
CA ASP A 250 17.88 -0.57 18.19
C ASP A 250 17.63 0.94 18.09
N GLY A 251 16.48 1.41 18.61
CA GLY A 251 16.12 2.82 18.71
C GLY A 251 16.13 3.54 17.36
N ILE A 252 16.52 4.82 17.38
CA ILE A 252 16.47 5.72 16.21
C ILE A 252 17.34 5.20 15.06
N LEU A 253 18.50 4.63 15.36
CA LEU A 253 19.41 4.11 14.35
C LEU A 253 18.75 2.97 13.55
N LYS A 254 18.07 2.05 14.22
CA LYS A 254 17.28 1.00 13.58
C LYS A 254 16.19 1.56 12.69
N GLY A 255 15.43 2.55 13.19
CA GLY A 255 14.41 3.24 12.40
C GLY A 255 14.98 3.91 11.15
N GLY A 256 16.12 4.58 11.28
CA GLY A 256 16.85 5.21 10.18
C GLY A 256 17.31 4.20 9.12
N ILE A 257 17.91 3.07 9.56
CA ILE A 257 18.34 2.01 8.65
C ILE A 257 17.17 1.40 7.89
N LEU A 258 16.04 1.13 8.57
CA LEU A 258 14.81 0.64 7.93
C LEU A 258 14.18 1.65 6.95
N ALA A 259 14.42 2.94 7.15
CA ALA A 259 13.94 3.99 6.25
C ALA A 259 14.74 4.02 4.91
N ILE A 260 15.98 3.53 4.86
CA ILE A 260 16.82 3.60 3.64
C ILE A 260 16.16 2.87 2.46
N PRO A 261 15.77 1.58 2.55
CA PRO A 261 15.10 0.90 1.44
C PRO A 261 13.81 1.60 1.02
N LEU A 262 13.02 2.09 1.99
CA LEU A 262 11.77 2.79 1.75
C LEU A 262 11.97 4.14 1.05
N LEU A 263 13.07 4.84 1.36
CA LEU A 263 13.45 6.09 0.70
C LEU A 263 13.76 5.85 -0.78
N PHE A 264 14.62 4.88 -1.09
CA PHE A 264 14.97 4.55 -2.48
C PHE A 264 13.76 4.07 -3.28
N MET A 265 12.90 3.23 -2.66
CA MET A 265 11.63 2.83 -3.27
C MET A 265 10.74 4.04 -3.57
N THR A 266 10.59 4.97 -2.61
CA THR A 266 9.71 6.14 -2.74
C THR A 266 10.23 7.11 -3.80
N LEU A 267 11.51 7.42 -3.80
CA LEU A 267 12.15 8.27 -4.82
C LEU A 267 11.99 7.66 -6.22
N THR A 268 12.29 6.36 -6.36
CA THR A 268 12.14 5.66 -7.63
C THR A 268 10.68 5.64 -8.09
N SER A 269 9.73 5.40 -7.18
CA SER A 269 8.30 5.44 -7.50
C SER A 269 7.85 6.81 -7.99
N TYR A 270 8.33 7.88 -7.35
CA TYR A 270 8.03 9.26 -7.74
C TYR A 270 8.54 9.58 -9.15
N PHE A 271 9.83 9.30 -9.42
CA PHE A 271 10.42 9.55 -10.74
C PHE A 271 9.80 8.68 -11.83
N THR A 272 9.51 7.42 -11.51
CA THR A 272 8.82 6.50 -12.43
C THR A 272 7.43 7.03 -12.76
N GLY A 273 6.61 7.29 -11.74
CA GLY A 273 5.24 7.77 -11.91
C GLY A 273 5.15 9.05 -12.72
N SER A 274 6.10 10.00 -12.53
CA SER A 274 6.14 11.26 -13.26
C SER A 274 6.51 11.11 -14.75
N LYS A 275 7.23 10.04 -15.15
CA LYS A 275 7.76 9.87 -16.51
C LYS A 275 6.98 8.86 -17.37
N ILE A 276 6.24 7.91 -16.79
CA ILE A 276 5.59 6.84 -17.56
C ILE A 276 4.40 7.33 -18.41
N GLY A 277 3.70 8.38 -17.97
CA GLY A 277 2.54 8.94 -18.68
C GLY A 277 1.51 7.88 -19.07
N LYS A 278 1.17 7.78 -20.37
CA LYS A 278 0.26 6.78 -20.94
C LYS A 278 0.99 5.68 -21.74
N ASN A 279 2.32 5.58 -21.62
CA ASN A 279 3.13 4.68 -22.44
C ASN A 279 3.14 3.26 -21.88
N MET A 280 2.20 2.42 -22.32
CA MET A 280 2.04 1.02 -21.90
C MET A 280 3.28 0.16 -22.19
N LYS A 281 4.02 0.43 -23.28
CA LYS A 281 5.26 -0.30 -23.60
C LYS A 281 6.35 0.00 -22.58
N LEU A 282 6.50 1.28 -22.21
CA LEU A 282 7.46 1.70 -21.19
C LEU A 282 7.11 1.10 -19.83
N MET A 283 5.82 1.12 -19.45
CA MET A 283 5.35 0.49 -18.21
C MET A 283 5.73 -0.98 -18.15
N LYS A 284 5.41 -1.77 -19.21
CA LYS A 284 5.80 -3.19 -19.28
C LYS A 284 7.30 -3.39 -19.15
N LYS A 285 8.10 -2.59 -19.85
CA LYS A 285 9.58 -2.66 -19.79
C LYS A 285 10.08 -2.40 -18.36
N LEU A 286 9.57 -1.37 -17.69
CA LEU A 286 9.96 -1.00 -16.33
C LEU A 286 9.51 -2.05 -15.30
N ILE A 287 8.34 -2.66 -15.47
CA ILE A 287 7.88 -3.78 -14.63
C ILE A 287 8.88 -4.94 -14.72
N VAL A 288 9.25 -5.34 -15.93
CA VAL A 288 10.18 -6.47 -16.14
C VAL A 288 11.58 -6.15 -15.58
N ILE A 289 12.10 -4.94 -15.83
CA ILE A 289 13.38 -4.50 -15.28
C ILE A 289 13.34 -4.46 -13.74
N GLY A 290 12.27 -3.92 -13.16
CA GLY A 290 12.12 -3.87 -11.71
C GLY A 290 12.09 -5.26 -11.07
N LEU A 291 11.33 -6.20 -11.64
CA LEU A 291 11.27 -7.58 -11.16
C LEU A 291 12.61 -8.32 -11.35
N LEU A 292 13.33 -8.05 -12.44
CA LEU A 292 14.67 -8.58 -12.65
C LEU A 292 15.66 -8.07 -11.60
N LEU A 293 15.63 -6.77 -11.29
CA LEU A 293 16.45 -6.18 -10.21
C LEU A 293 16.13 -6.82 -8.86
N MET A 294 14.84 -7.02 -8.54
CA MET A 294 14.43 -7.70 -7.31
C MET A 294 14.96 -9.13 -7.27
N THR A 295 14.76 -9.90 -8.33
CA THR A 295 15.21 -11.30 -8.43
C THR A 295 16.73 -11.39 -8.29
N ALA A 296 17.48 -10.58 -9.02
CA ALA A 296 18.94 -10.54 -8.95
C ALA A 296 19.42 -10.16 -7.53
N SER A 297 18.81 -9.13 -6.91
CA SER A 297 19.13 -8.71 -5.57
C SER A 297 18.92 -9.83 -4.54
N PHE A 298 17.75 -10.46 -4.53
CA PHE A 298 17.47 -11.54 -3.58
C PHE A 298 18.35 -12.77 -3.81
N SER A 299 18.68 -13.13 -5.05
CA SER A 299 19.63 -14.21 -5.37
C SER A 299 21.05 -13.87 -4.87
N THR A 300 21.47 -12.62 -5.01
CA THR A 300 22.81 -12.17 -4.59
C THR A 300 22.95 -12.10 -3.06
N LEU A 301 21.87 -11.76 -2.32
CA LEU A 301 21.86 -11.67 -0.85
C LEU A 301 22.19 -12.99 -0.15
N ILE A 302 22.11 -14.12 -0.85
CA ILE A 302 22.51 -15.44 -0.33
C ILE A 302 24.01 -15.47 0.03
N PHE A 303 24.83 -14.80 -0.77
CA PHE A 303 26.29 -14.84 -0.66
C PHE A 303 26.86 -13.79 0.30
N PHE A 304 26.09 -12.75 0.66
CA PHE A 304 26.59 -11.64 1.47
C PHE A 304 25.94 -11.61 2.86
N LYS A 305 26.77 -11.65 3.91
CA LYS A 305 26.32 -11.62 5.32
C LYS A 305 26.59 -10.28 6.01
N GLY A 306 27.56 -9.50 5.53
CA GLY A 306 27.90 -8.19 6.13
C GLY A 306 26.81 -7.14 5.92
N LEU A 307 26.61 -6.24 6.89
CA LEU A 307 25.55 -5.22 6.83
C LEU A 307 25.68 -4.31 5.62
N ILE A 308 26.85 -3.77 5.34
CA ILE A 308 27.05 -2.82 4.25
C ILE A 308 26.70 -3.42 2.88
N PRO A 309 27.30 -4.57 2.46
CA PRO A 309 26.92 -5.19 1.20
C PRO A 309 25.45 -5.63 1.18
N PHE A 310 24.92 -6.11 2.32
CA PHE A 310 23.52 -6.49 2.43
C PHE A 310 22.58 -5.33 2.10
N PHE A 311 22.74 -4.17 2.76
CA PHE A 311 21.90 -3.00 2.51
C PHE A 311 22.14 -2.40 1.13
N SER A 312 23.37 -2.41 0.61
CA SER A 312 23.67 -1.96 -0.75
C SER A 312 22.90 -2.77 -1.80
N ILE A 313 22.87 -4.10 -1.67
CA ILE A 313 22.11 -4.96 -2.58
C ILE A 313 20.60 -4.77 -2.39
N LEU A 314 20.13 -4.60 -1.15
CA LEU A 314 18.72 -4.40 -0.85
C LEU A 314 18.15 -3.10 -1.46
N VAL A 315 18.96 -2.06 -1.56
CA VAL A 315 18.59 -0.81 -2.24
C VAL A 315 18.17 -1.09 -3.70
N PHE A 316 18.86 -1.98 -4.41
CA PHE A 316 18.47 -2.35 -5.78
C PHE A 316 17.12 -3.07 -5.83
N SER A 317 16.82 -3.94 -4.85
CA SER A 317 15.48 -4.55 -4.72
C SER A 317 14.40 -3.49 -4.47
N SER A 318 14.72 -2.48 -3.65
CA SER A 318 13.79 -1.37 -3.34
C SER A 318 13.56 -0.48 -4.55
N ILE A 319 14.60 -0.20 -5.34
CA ILE A 319 14.50 0.46 -6.66
C ILE A 319 13.61 -0.37 -7.58
N GLY A 320 13.80 -1.69 -7.63
CA GLY A 320 12.95 -2.61 -8.40
C GLY A 320 11.48 -2.47 -8.02
N THR A 321 11.16 -2.52 -6.73
CA THR A 321 9.78 -2.31 -6.22
C THR A 321 9.24 -0.94 -6.62
N GLY A 322 10.08 0.11 -6.54
CA GLY A 322 9.75 1.48 -6.93
C GLY A 322 9.46 1.65 -8.43
N LEU A 323 10.05 0.83 -9.29
CA LEU A 323 9.73 0.78 -10.72
C LEU A 323 8.41 0.04 -10.98
N VAL A 324 8.18 -1.07 -10.30
CA VAL A 324 7.03 -1.97 -10.55
C VAL A 324 5.71 -1.35 -10.11
N LEU A 325 5.62 -0.89 -8.87
CA LEU A 325 4.33 -0.50 -8.26
C LEU A 325 3.59 0.62 -9.01
N PRO A 326 4.22 1.76 -9.37
CA PRO A 326 3.53 2.81 -10.12
C PRO A 326 3.18 2.37 -11.54
N CYS A 327 4.02 1.54 -12.18
CA CYS A 327 3.73 1.02 -13.50
C CYS A 327 2.53 0.07 -13.52
N ILE A 328 2.44 -0.86 -12.58
CA ILE A 328 1.29 -1.77 -12.46
C ILE A 328 0.01 -0.97 -12.15
N ASN A 329 0.07 -0.02 -11.22
CA ASN A 329 -1.08 0.82 -10.88
C ASN A 329 -1.59 1.61 -12.09
N SER A 330 -0.68 2.26 -12.81
CA SER A 330 -1.01 3.01 -14.04
C SER A 330 -1.47 2.10 -15.17
N PHE A 331 -0.91 0.89 -15.30
CA PHE A 331 -1.32 -0.08 -16.29
C PHE A 331 -2.76 -0.55 -16.04
N ILE A 332 -3.09 -0.90 -14.80
CA ILE A 332 -4.45 -1.30 -14.40
C ILE A 332 -5.44 -0.15 -14.66
N THR A 333 -5.15 1.05 -14.17
CA THR A 333 -6.05 2.20 -14.30
C THR A 333 -6.22 2.68 -15.75
N GLY A 334 -5.20 2.50 -16.58
CA GLY A 334 -5.22 2.88 -17.99
C GLY A 334 -5.82 1.85 -18.94
N SER A 335 -5.93 0.58 -18.51
CA SER A 335 -6.43 -0.53 -19.34
C SER A 335 -7.91 -0.82 -19.15
N VAL A 336 -8.54 -0.28 -18.10
CA VAL A 336 -9.95 -0.55 -17.74
C VAL A 336 -10.81 0.69 -18.00
N SER A 337 -12.05 0.48 -18.45
CA SER A 337 -13.03 1.56 -18.67
C SER A 337 -13.30 2.36 -17.38
N ALA A 338 -13.70 3.62 -17.51
CA ALA A 338 -13.91 4.52 -16.38
C ALA A 338 -14.92 3.96 -15.35
N GLU A 339 -15.99 3.30 -15.84
CA GLU A 339 -17.06 2.71 -15.03
C GLU A 339 -16.57 1.56 -14.14
N ARG A 340 -15.60 0.77 -14.63
CA ARG A 340 -15.05 -0.42 -13.93
C ARG A 340 -13.78 -0.11 -13.13
N ARG A 341 -13.19 1.07 -13.35
CA ARG A 341 -11.88 1.44 -12.79
C ARG A 341 -11.86 1.44 -11.27
N GLY A 342 -12.85 2.07 -10.64
CA GLY A 342 -12.94 2.16 -9.17
C GLY A 342 -12.93 0.79 -8.52
N PHE A 343 -13.68 -0.13 -9.09
CA PHE A 343 -13.80 -1.50 -8.61
C PHE A 343 -12.50 -2.30 -8.78
N VAL A 344 -11.92 -2.28 -9.99
CA VAL A 344 -10.68 -3.02 -10.29
C VAL A 344 -9.51 -2.50 -9.45
N THR A 345 -9.42 -1.18 -9.21
CA THR A 345 -8.38 -0.59 -8.36
C THR A 345 -8.60 -0.89 -6.88
N SER A 346 -9.84 -0.95 -6.42
CA SER A 346 -10.17 -1.35 -5.04
C SER A 346 -9.76 -2.80 -4.78
N LEU A 347 -10.10 -3.71 -5.70
CA LEU A 347 -9.68 -5.11 -5.61
C LEU A 347 -8.17 -5.28 -5.71
N TYR A 348 -7.49 -4.48 -6.55
CA TYR A 348 -6.02 -4.44 -6.58
C TYR A 348 -5.43 -4.02 -5.23
N GLY A 349 -6.01 -2.99 -4.61
CA GLY A 349 -5.65 -2.57 -3.25
C GLY A 349 -5.80 -3.71 -2.23
N SER A 350 -6.94 -4.40 -2.26
CA SER A 350 -7.22 -5.57 -1.41
C SER A 350 -6.15 -6.68 -1.58
N VAL A 351 -5.88 -7.09 -2.81
CA VAL A 351 -4.88 -8.15 -3.11
C VAL A 351 -3.47 -7.73 -2.70
N ARG A 352 -3.11 -6.46 -2.83
CA ARG A 352 -1.83 -5.94 -2.31
C ARG A 352 -1.73 -6.08 -0.80
N PHE A 353 -2.80 -5.80 -0.06
CA PHE A 353 -2.83 -5.99 1.38
C PHE A 353 -2.77 -7.46 1.80
N LEU A 354 -3.26 -8.39 0.98
CA LEU A 354 -3.00 -9.83 1.18
C LEU A 354 -1.50 -10.13 1.07
N GLY A 355 -0.79 -9.53 0.14
CA GLY A 355 0.68 -9.63 0.06
C GLY A 355 1.36 -9.17 1.36
N VAL A 356 0.95 -8.01 1.91
CA VAL A 356 1.45 -7.53 3.20
C VAL A 356 1.12 -8.49 4.35
N ALA A 357 -0.10 -9.05 4.35
CA ALA A 357 -0.56 -9.96 5.40
C ALA A 357 0.24 -11.27 5.45
N VAL A 358 0.57 -11.81 4.29
CA VAL A 358 1.26 -13.11 4.16
C VAL A 358 2.79 -12.96 4.31
N GLY A 359 3.35 -11.79 3.99
CA GLY A 359 4.80 -11.55 4.02
C GLY A 359 5.46 -11.93 5.35
N PRO A 360 5.18 -11.23 6.46
CA PRO A 360 5.85 -11.47 7.73
C PRO A 360 5.75 -12.91 8.28
N PRO A 361 4.59 -13.59 8.28
CA PRO A 361 4.52 -14.97 8.78
C PRO A 361 5.27 -15.98 7.90
N VAL A 362 5.24 -15.80 6.58
CA VAL A 362 6.03 -16.66 5.67
C VAL A 362 7.52 -16.42 5.86
N PHE A 363 7.94 -15.16 6.00
CA PHE A 363 9.34 -14.84 6.29
C PHE A 363 9.75 -15.39 7.66
N SER A 364 8.90 -15.32 8.69
CA SER A 364 9.17 -15.96 9.98
C SER A 364 9.46 -17.45 9.83
N ALA A 365 8.60 -18.18 9.12
CA ALA A 365 8.80 -19.61 8.88
C ALA A 365 10.06 -19.92 8.05
N LEU A 366 10.35 -19.09 7.04
CA LEU A 366 11.53 -19.23 6.20
C LEU A 366 12.83 -18.89 6.95
N MET A 367 12.81 -17.93 7.87
CA MET A 367 13.93 -17.60 8.77
C MET A 367 14.30 -18.80 9.65
N ASP A 368 13.30 -19.47 10.21
CA ASP A 368 13.50 -20.65 11.04
C ASP A 368 14.06 -21.83 10.24
N TRP A 369 13.71 -21.93 8.95
CA TRP A 369 14.21 -23.00 8.07
C TRP A 369 15.63 -22.72 7.58
N SER A 370 15.87 -21.64 6.86
CA SER A 370 17.18 -21.28 6.30
C SER A 370 17.20 -19.88 5.72
N ARG A 371 18.25 -19.10 6.06
CA ARG A 371 18.48 -17.79 5.42
C ARG A 371 18.58 -17.87 3.90
N SER A 372 19.34 -18.84 3.39
CA SER A 372 19.48 -19.05 1.93
C SER A 372 18.18 -19.49 1.30
N GLY A 373 17.42 -20.38 1.96
CA GLY A 373 16.10 -20.80 1.52
C GLY A 373 15.10 -19.64 1.45
N MET A 374 15.13 -18.74 2.43
CA MET A 374 14.30 -17.53 2.44
C MET A 374 14.57 -16.63 1.23
N PHE A 375 15.85 -16.34 0.93
CA PHE A 375 16.19 -15.50 -0.22
C PHE A 375 15.92 -16.19 -1.55
N LEU A 376 16.16 -17.50 -1.68
CA LEU A 376 15.82 -18.27 -2.88
C LEU A 376 14.31 -18.28 -3.14
N THR A 377 13.50 -18.51 -2.12
CA THR A 377 12.05 -18.47 -2.24
C THR A 377 11.57 -17.09 -2.69
N THR A 378 12.14 -16.04 -2.09
CA THR A 378 11.81 -14.65 -2.43
C THR A 378 12.23 -14.32 -3.88
N ALA A 379 13.42 -14.75 -4.29
CA ALA A 379 13.89 -14.62 -5.67
C ALA A 379 13.01 -15.41 -6.64
N GLY A 380 12.59 -16.62 -6.27
CA GLY A 380 11.69 -17.46 -7.07
C GLY A 380 10.32 -16.82 -7.31
N ILE A 381 9.74 -16.20 -6.28
CA ILE A 381 8.44 -15.48 -6.37
C ILE A 381 8.57 -14.28 -7.33
N THR A 382 9.63 -13.46 -7.18
CA THR A 382 9.84 -12.30 -8.05
C THR A 382 10.18 -12.71 -9.49
N PHE A 383 10.94 -13.79 -9.69
CA PHE A 383 11.21 -14.37 -10.99
C PHE A 383 9.95 -14.90 -11.66
N LEU A 384 9.11 -15.62 -10.93
CA LEU A 384 7.81 -16.09 -11.42
C LEU A 384 6.94 -14.91 -11.85
N ALA A 385 6.86 -13.87 -11.02
CA ALA A 385 6.12 -12.66 -11.37
C ALA A 385 6.67 -12.02 -12.66
N MET A 386 8.00 -11.99 -12.84
CA MET A 386 8.64 -11.47 -14.04
C MET A 386 8.23 -12.28 -15.28
N LEU A 387 8.31 -13.61 -15.22
CA LEU A 387 7.91 -14.49 -16.32
C LEU A 387 6.43 -14.30 -16.67
N LEU A 388 5.56 -14.29 -15.66
CA LEU A 388 4.13 -14.05 -15.88
C LEU A 388 3.87 -12.70 -16.55
N CYS A 389 4.56 -11.62 -16.13
CA CYS A 389 4.45 -10.31 -16.76
C CYS A 389 4.94 -10.31 -18.22
N LEU A 390 6.04 -11.00 -18.51
CA LEU A 390 6.56 -11.11 -19.88
C LEU A 390 5.55 -11.76 -20.84
N PHE A 391 4.92 -12.86 -20.42
CA PHE A 391 4.04 -13.65 -21.27
C PHE A 391 2.59 -13.15 -21.33
N PHE A 392 2.04 -12.66 -20.21
CA PHE A 392 0.61 -12.37 -20.10
C PHE A 392 0.27 -10.87 -20.17
N ILE A 393 1.18 -9.96 -19.83
CA ILE A 393 0.95 -8.53 -20.03
C ILE A 393 1.18 -8.19 -21.51
N ARG A 394 0.10 -8.21 -22.31
CA ARG A 394 0.14 -7.83 -23.72
C ARG A 394 -0.17 -6.35 -23.88
N VAL A 395 0.75 -5.62 -24.48
CA VAL A 395 0.51 -4.23 -24.89
C VAL A 395 -0.21 -4.28 -26.24
N LYS A 396 -1.51 -3.96 -26.26
CA LYS A 396 -2.24 -3.79 -27.53
C LYS A 396 -1.48 -2.73 -28.35
N LYS A 397 -1.03 -3.06 -29.58
CA LYS A 397 -0.63 -2.02 -30.56
C LYS A 397 -1.84 -1.09 -30.69
N LYS A 398 -1.65 0.21 -30.53
CA LYS A 398 -2.61 1.17 -31.05
C LYS A 398 -2.73 0.83 -32.53
N GLU A 399 -3.89 0.35 -32.95
CA GLU A 399 -4.21 0.45 -34.36
C GLU A 399 -4.05 1.92 -34.72
N PRO A 400 -3.32 2.26 -35.82
CA PRO A 400 -3.34 3.60 -36.34
C PRO A 400 -4.86 3.89 -36.48
N ARG A 401 -5.35 5.00 -35.90
CA ARG A 401 -6.68 5.51 -36.20
C ARG A 401 -6.79 5.39 -37.69
N GLY A 402 -7.58 4.42 -38.14
CA GLY A 402 -7.84 4.22 -39.55
C GLY A 402 -8.20 5.58 -40.10
N SER A 403 -7.55 5.99 -41.15
CA SER A 403 -8.06 6.97 -42.04
C SER A 403 -9.56 6.64 -42.19
N GLU A 404 -10.41 7.43 -41.53
CA GLU A 404 -11.78 7.54 -42.00
C GLU A 404 -11.61 7.82 -43.47
N THR A 405 -11.84 6.80 -44.26
CA THR A 405 -11.72 6.90 -45.71
C THR A 405 -12.65 8.00 -46.10
N LEU A 406 -12.14 8.98 -46.85
CA LEU A 406 -12.88 10.11 -47.47
C LEU A 406 -14.18 9.68 -48.17
N PHE A 407 -14.43 8.38 -48.27
CA PHE A 407 -15.59 7.73 -48.85
C PHE A 407 -16.84 7.63 -47.94
N GLU A 408 -16.72 7.79 -46.61
CA GLU A 408 -17.89 7.83 -45.74
C GLU A 408 -18.51 9.22 -45.60
N GLN A 409 -17.76 10.29 -45.89
CA GLN A 409 -18.31 11.66 -45.95
C GLN A 409 -19.12 11.97 -47.21
N LEU A 410 -19.07 11.13 -48.22
CA LEU A 410 -19.80 11.33 -49.50
C LEU A 410 -21.13 10.58 -49.59
N LYS A 411 -21.59 9.93 -48.52
CA LYS A 411 -22.90 9.22 -48.50
C LYS A 411 -24.03 9.99 -47.84
N PHE A 412 -23.83 11.25 -47.46
CA PHE A 412 -24.87 12.15 -46.97
C PHE A 412 -24.82 13.52 -47.68
N THR A 413 -24.88 13.51 -48.98
CA THR A 413 -25.39 14.61 -49.82
C THR A 413 -26.38 14.05 -50.81
#